data_823facbdafe9a9c917d492f3ee23c764
#
_entry.id   823facbdafe9a9c917d492f3ee23c764
#
_cell.length_a   1.000
_cell.length_b   1.000
_cell.length_c   1.000
_cell.angle_alpha   90.00
_cell.angle_beta   90.00
_cell.angle_gamma   90.00
#
_symmetry.space_group_name_H-M   'P 1'
#
loop_
_entity.id
_entity.type
_entity.pdbx_description
1 polymer ?
#
loop_
_entity_poly.entity_id
_entity_poly.type
_entity_poly.pdbx_seq_one_letter_code
_entity_poly.pdbx_strand_id
1 'polypeptide(L)'
;MTKGILWLLPKVNAMLAGPQSFDAASYDGTGYSFDADDERFVLVNTNLPFAEEPSPALADADEASGIQLEAEAAAAYQKMAAAAAEDGVALVLTAGYQDADARSAAYETQKQQYLEKGKTEEEAASLAADIQPPAECNDHGTGYAADILSTDYPTRDTGFDTTRAYEW
;
A
#
# COMPACT_ATOMS: atom_id res chain seq x y z
N MET A 1 -11.15 -35.93 13.73
CA MET A 1 -10.60 -34.98 12.75
C MET A 1 -11.48 -33.75 12.73
N THR A 2 -11.39 -32.83 13.71
CA THR A 2 -12.24 -31.61 13.76
C THR A 2 -11.55 -30.46 14.52
N LYS A 3 -10.22 -30.32 14.36
CA LYS A 3 -9.50 -29.18 14.99
C LYS A 3 -9.33 -27.94 14.11
N GLY A 4 -9.69 -28.01 12.81
CA GLY A 4 -9.49 -26.90 11.87
C GLY A 4 -10.57 -25.82 11.87
N ILE A 5 -11.81 -26.18 12.21
CA ILE A 5 -12.96 -25.27 12.08
C ILE A 5 -13.06 -24.29 13.27
N LEU A 6 -12.65 -24.72 14.46
CA LEU A 6 -12.78 -23.89 15.67
C LEU A 6 -11.78 -22.69 15.69
N TRP A 7 -10.70 -22.78 14.94
CA TRP A 7 -9.67 -21.72 14.86
C TRP A 7 -10.04 -20.60 13.87
N LEU A 8 -10.89 -20.93 12.87
CA LEU A 8 -11.35 -19.95 11.87
C LEU A 8 -12.51 -19.07 12.36
N LEU A 9 -13.31 -19.54 13.30
CA LEU A 9 -14.49 -18.81 13.79
C LEU A 9 -14.18 -17.42 14.38
N PRO A 10 -13.13 -17.21 15.19
CA PRO A 10 -12.79 -15.88 15.69
C PRO A 10 -12.36 -14.91 14.57
N LYS A 11 -11.65 -15.39 13.56
CA LYS A 11 -11.21 -14.57 12.43
C LYS A 11 -12.36 -14.18 11.51
N VAL A 12 -13.30 -15.10 11.26
CA VAL A 12 -14.51 -14.81 10.46
C VAL A 12 -15.41 -13.82 11.21
N ASN A 13 -15.59 -13.97 12.52
CA ASN A 13 -16.36 -13.02 13.31
C ASN A 13 -15.71 -11.62 13.36
N ALA A 14 -14.39 -11.53 13.39
CA ALA A 14 -13.68 -10.25 13.31
C ALA A 14 -13.89 -9.57 11.95
N MET A 15 -13.91 -10.33 10.86
CA MET A 15 -14.21 -9.80 9.51
C MET A 15 -15.67 -9.36 9.36
N LEU A 16 -16.62 -10.00 10.07
CA LEU A 16 -18.04 -9.68 10.00
C LEU A 16 -18.47 -8.59 10.99
N ALA A 17 -17.63 -8.25 11.97
CA ALA A 17 -17.95 -7.29 13.02
C ALA A 17 -17.88 -5.81 12.59
N GLY A 18 -17.56 -5.52 11.32
CA GLY A 18 -17.33 -4.15 10.80
C GLY A 18 -16.00 -3.56 11.26
N PRO A 19 -15.69 -2.32 10.86
CA PRO A 19 -14.43 -1.66 11.23
C PRO A 19 -14.37 -1.54 12.76
N GLN A 20 -13.59 -2.38 13.38
CA GLN A 20 -13.26 -2.25 14.80
C GLN A 20 -12.19 -1.17 14.91
N SER A 21 -12.42 -0.19 15.78
CA SER A 21 -11.36 0.73 16.13
C SER A 21 -10.17 -0.08 16.66
N PHE A 22 -9.03 0.05 16.00
CA PHE A 22 -7.79 -0.57 16.46
C PHE A 22 -7.41 0.08 17.79
N ASP A 23 -7.44 -0.68 18.86
CA ASP A 23 -6.93 -0.24 20.15
C ASP A 23 -5.46 -0.68 20.25
N ALA A 24 -4.55 0.24 19.95
CA ALA A 24 -3.12 0.00 20.04
C ALA A 24 -2.67 -0.42 21.45
N ALA A 25 -3.39 0.01 22.49
CA ALA A 25 -3.09 -0.37 23.90
C ALA A 25 -3.46 -1.84 24.21
N SER A 26 -4.36 -2.44 23.44
CA SER A 26 -4.75 -3.85 23.58
C SER A 26 -3.85 -4.80 22.78
N TYR A 27 -2.96 -4.28 21.94
CA TYR A 27 -2.05 -5.09 21.13
C TYR A 27 -0.84 -5.49 21.96
N ASP A 28 -0.95 -6.58 22.68
CA ASP A 28 0.19 -7.27 23.30
C ASP A 28 0.99 -7.98 22.19
N GLY A 29 1.76 -7.18 21.48
CA GLY A 29 2.47 -7.60 20.31
C GLY A 29 3.80 -8.24 20.59
N THR A 30 3.88 -9.21 21.46
CA THR A 30 5.06 -10.10 21.48
C THR A 30 6.44 -9.39 21.43
N GLY A 31 6.61 -8.31 22.19
CA GLY A 31 7.90 -7.62 22.34
C GLY A 31 8.17 -6.49 21.34
N TYR A 32 7.24 -6.16 20.47
CA TYR A 32 7.33 -4.95 19.64
C TYR A 32 6.68 -3.76 20.39
N SER A 33 7.41 -2.67 20.50
CA SER A 33 6.83 -1.39 20.94
C SER A 33 6.20 -0.71 19.71
N PHE A 34 4.92 -0.39 19.80
CA PHE A 34 4.22 0.42 18.80
C PHE A 34 4.05 1.83 19.35
N ASP A 35 4.54 2.82 18.63
CA ASP A 35 4.30 4.22 18.89
C ASP A 35 3.22 4.71 17.91
N ALA A 36 2.04 5.04 18.42
CA ALA A 36 0.93 5.49 17.59
C ALA A 36 1.17 6.88 16.97
N ASP A 37 2.10 7.64 17.53
CA ASP A 37 2.50 8.96 17.03
C ASP A 37 3.65 8.88 15.99
N ASP A 38 4.17 7.69 15.72
CA ASP A 38 5.20 7.46 14.71
C ASP A 38 4.59 7.59 13.30
N GLU A 39 5.05 8.57 12.53
CA GLU A 39 4.56 8.87 11.18
C GLU A 39 4.63 7.69 10.22
N ARG A 40 5.46 6.69 10.50
CA ARG A 40 5.57 5.46 9.69
C ARG A 40 4.36 4.55 9.80
N PHE A 41 3.52 4.73 10.84
CA PHE A 41 2.32 3.92 11.08
C PHE A 41 1.01 4.65 10.75
N VAL A 42 1.06 5.64 9.86
CA VAL A 42 -0.14 6.34 9.40
C VAL A 42 -1.02 5.38 8.59
N LEU A 43 -2.23 5.15 9.08
CA LEU A 43 -3.26 4.41 8.37
C LEU A 43 -4.11 5.39 7.55
N VAL A 44 -4.05 5.27 6.25
CA VAL A 44 -4.81 6.11 5.30
C VAL A 44 -5.68 5.21 4.41
N ASN A 45 -6.94 5.56 4.29
CA ASN A 45 -7.89 4.90 3.40
C ASN A 45 -9.16 5.76 3.26
N THR A 46 -10.16 5.28 2.52
CA THR A 46 -11.43 6.00 2.28
C THR A 46 -12.24 6.29 3.55
N ASN A 47 -11.99 5.60 4.66
CA ASN A 47 -12.62 5.87 5.95
C ASN A 47 -11.77 6.75 6.86
N LEU A 48 -10.49 6.87 6.57
CA LEU A 48 -9.48 7.60 7.34
C LEU A 48 -8.63 8.44 6.37
N PRO A 49 -9.19 9.51 5.78
CA PRO A 49 -8.44 10.39 4.90
C PRO A 49 -7.41 11.22 5.67
N PHE A 50 -6.43 11.76 4.98
CA PHE A 50 -5.53 12.76 5.55
C PHE A 50 -6.32 13.95 6.11
N ALA A 51 -5.97 14.37 7.33
CA ALA A 51 -6.48 15.62 7.89
C ALA A 51 -5.82 16.85 7.25
N GLU A 52 -4.54 16.71 6.89
CA GLU A 52 -3.73 17.70 6.18
C GLU A 52 -2.85 16.99 5.16
N GLU A 53 -2.53 17.64 4.05
CA GLU A 53 -1.65 17.07 3.02
C GLU A 53 -0.27 16.79 3.60
N PRO A 54 0.25 15.56 3.49
CA PRO A 54 1.58 15.22 3.96
C PRO A 54 2.67 15.98 3.20
N SER A 55 3.78 16.27 3.89
CA SER A 55 4.95 16.92 3.30
C SER A 55 6.22 16.16 3.70
N PRO A 56 6.42 14.94 3.20
CA PRO A 56 7.56 14.12 3.57
C PRO A 56 8.89 14.68 3.06
N ALA A 57 9.97 14.39 3.77
CA ALA A 57 11.32 14.65 3.30
C ALA A 57 11.71 13.59 2.27
N LEU A 58 11.67 13.93 0.99
CA LEU A 58 11.86 12.96 -0.10
C LEU A 58 13.33 12.73 -0.42
N ALA A 59 13.63 11.48 -0.81
CA ALA A 59 14.90 11.07 -1.40
C ALA A 59 14.66 10.09 -2.57
N ASP A 60 15.61 10.02 -3.50
CA ASP A 60 15.55 9.06 -4.59
C ASP A 60 15.70 7.63 -4.04
N ALA A 61 14.68 6.82 -4.24
CA ALA A 61 14.70 5.41 -3.83
C ALA A 61 15.37 4.54 -4.90
N ASP A 62 15.19 4.91 -6.16
CA ASP A 62 15.81 4.27 -7.32
C ASP A 62 16.21 5.33 -8.35
N GLU A 63 17.53 5.55 -8.51
CA GLU A 63 18.08 6.52 -9.45
C GLU A 63 17.68 6.25 -10.91
N ALA A 64 17.48 4.99 -11.28
CA ALA A 64 17.18 4.62 -12.66
C ALA A 64 15.75 5.01 -13.06
N SER A 65 14.78 4.88 -12.15
CA SER A 65 13.38 5.24 -12.38
C SER A 65 13.05 6.68 -11.99
N GLY A 66 13.87 7.31 -11.13
CA GLY A 66 13.60 8.62 -10.53
C GLY A 66 12.45 8.59 -9.52
N ILE A 67 12.05 7.41 -9.05
CA ILE A 67 11.00 7.25 -8.05
C ILE A 67 11.54 7.65 -6.68
N GLN A 68 10.79 8.51 -5.99
CA GLN A 68 11.12 9.00 -4.66
C GLN A 68 10.26 8.35 -3.59
N LEU A 69 10.83 8.22 -2.41
CA LEU A 69 10.14 7.85 -1.17
C LEU A 69 10.52 8.85 -0.07
N GLU A 70 9.88 8.74 1.09
CA GLU A 70 10.41 9.38 2.29
C GLU A 70 11.86 8.89 2.53
N ALA A 71 12.71 9.75 3.08
CA ALA A 71 14.18 9.53 3.08
C ALA A 71 14.61 8.24 3.79
N GLU A 72 13.96 7.87 4.91
CA GLU A 72 14.25 6.62 5.61
C GLU A 72 13.72 5.41 4.82
N ALA A 73 12.54 5.55 4.22
CA ALA A 73 11.95 4.51 3.37
C ALA A 73 12.77 4.28 2.10
N ALA A 74 13.28 5.35 1.48
CA ALA A 74 14.19 5.26 0.34
C ALA A 74 15.47 4.49 0.69
N ALA A 75 16.10 4.83 1.81
CA ALA A 75 17.30 4.14 2.28
C ALA A 75 17.03 2.66 2.65
N ALA A 76 15.85 2.37 3.19
CA ALA A 76 15.42 1.00 3.51
C ALA A 76 15.19 0.19 2.23
N TYR A 77 14.49 0.76 1.25
CA TYR A 77 14.27 0.13 -0.05
C TYR A 77 15.59 -0.21 -0.74
N GLN A 78 16.54 0.72 -0.80
CA GLN A 78 17.85 0.49 -1.42
C GLN A 78 18.60 -0.69 -0.78
N LYS A 79 18.57 -0.80 0.56
CA LYS A 79 19.17 -1.94 1.28
C LYS A 79 18.45 -3.25 0.97
N MET A 80 17.12 -3.23 0.95
CA MET A 80 16.29 -4.38 0.60
C MET A 80 16.58 -4.84 -0.84
N ALA A 81 16.59 -3.94 -1.81
CA ALA A 81 16.85 -4.27 -3.21
C ALA A 81 18.27 -4.83 -3.42
N ALA A 82 19.27 -4.29 -2.69
CA ALA A 82 20.63 -4.80 -2.72
C ALA A 82 20.72 -6.24 -2.16
N ALA A 83 20.08 -6.50 -1.02
CA ALA A 83 20.03 -7.83 -0.41
C ALA A 83 19.30 -8.85 -1.31
N ALA A 84 18.18 -8.44 -1.92
CA ALA A 84 17.46 -9.28 -2.88
C ALA A 84 18.34 -9.65 -4.09
N ALA A 85 19.11 -8.68 -4.60
CA ALA A 85 20.01 -8.92 -5.71
C ALA A 85 21.14 -9.91 -5.35
N GLU A 86 21.66 -9.88 -4.13
CA GLU A 86 22.63 -10.88 -3.64
C GLU A 86 22.05 -12.28 -3.65
N ASP A 87 20.75 -12.41 -3.35
CA ASP A 87 20.00 -13.66 -3.39
C ASP A 87 19.48 -14.02 -4.81
N GLY A 88 19.82 -13.21 -5.82
CA GLY A 88 19.41 -13.42 -7.21
C GLY A 88 17.94 -13.08 -7.48
N VAL A 89 17.36 -12.17 -6.68
CA VAL A 89 16.03 -11.58 -6.90
C VAL A 89 16.20 -10.13 -7.32
N ALA A 90 15.70 -9.75 -8.50
CA ALA A 90 15.77 -8.39 -9.01
C ALA A 90 14.45 -7.66 -8.77
N LEU A 91 14.36 -6.94 -7.67
CA LEU A 91 13.21 -6.09 -7.34
C LEU A 91 13.16 -4.84 -8.21
N VAL A 92 11.95 -4.39 -8.53
CA VAL A 92 11.69 -3.17 -9.30
C VAL A 92 10.68 -2.32 -8.53
N LEU A 93 11.06 -1.09 -8.21
CA LEU A 93 10.15 -0.11 -7.68
C LEU A 93 9.31 0.46 -8.83
N THR A 94 7.99 0.32 -8.74
CA THR A 94 7.07 0.73 -9.81
C THR A 94 6.25 1.96 -9.46
N ALA A 95 6.05 2.24 -8.17
CA ALA A 95 5.50 3.50 -7.66
C ALA A 95 6.07 3.81 -6.27
N GLY A 96 6.15 5.08 -5.94
CA GLY A 96 6.55 5.63 -4.65
C GLY A 96 5.72 6.85 -4.32
N TYR A 97 6.32 7.91 -3.79
CA TYR A 97 5.64 9.15 -3.47
C TYR A 97 4.91 9.74 -4.69
N GLN A 98 3.71 10.20 -4.44
CA GLN A 98 2.89 10.96 -5.38
C GLN A 98 2.33 12.19 -4.67
N ASP A 99 2.48 13.36 -5.26
CA ASP A 99 1.84 14.58 -4.76
C ASP A 99 0.31 14.54 -4.94
N ALA A 100 -0.40 15.49 -4.33
CA ALA A 100 -1.86 15.53 -4.38
C ALA A 100 -2.42 15.64 -5.80
N ASP A 101 -1.75 16.39 -6.67
CA ASP A 101 -2.18 16.57 -8.05
C ASP A 101 -2.04 15.27 -8.85
N ALA A 102 -0.93 14.55 -8.70
CA ALA A 102 -0.70 13.25 -9.33
C ALA A 102 -1.72 12.20 -8.86
N ARG A 103 -1.98 12.12 -7.56
CA ARG A 103 -2.98 11.21 -6.99
C ARG A 103 -4.40 11.53 -7.47
N SER A 104 -4.76 12.82 -7.50
CA SER A 104 -6.05 13.26 -8.03
C SER A 104 -6.21 12.91 -9.52
N ALA A 105 -5.18 13.15 -10.33
CA ALA A 105 -5.19 12.83 -11.75
C ALA A 105 -5.31 11.31 -11.99
N ALA A 106 -4.65 10.48 -11.18
CA ALA A 106 -4.74 9.03 -11.27
C ALA A 106 -6.16 8.54 -10.94
N TYR A 107 -6.77 9.03 -9.87
CA TYR A 107 -8.15 8.73 -9.50
C TYR A 107 -9.14 9.13 -10.61
N GLU A 108 -9.08 10.37 -11.09
CA GLU A 108 -9.97 10.86 -12.14
C GLU A 108 -9.80 10.07 -13.45
N THR A 109 -8.57 9.72 -13.80
CA THR A 109 -8.28 8.88 -14.98
C THR A 109 -8.94 7.51 -14.83
N GLN A 110 -8.82 6.88 -13.67
CA GLN A 110 -9.42 5.58 -13.41
C GLN A 110 -10.95 5.65 -13.42
N LYS A 111 -11.54 6.69 -12.82
CA LYS A 111 -12.97 6.96 -12.83
C LYS A 111 -13.50 7.14 -14.26
N GLN A 112 -12.80 7.95 -15.07
CA GLN A 112 -13.18 8.17 -16.47
C GLN A 112 -13.19 6.88 -17.28
N GLN A 113 -12.25 5.96 -17.07
CA GLN A 113 -12.25 4.66 -17.74
C GLN A 113 -13.50 3.81 -17.42
N TYR A 114 -14.02 3.92 -16.20
CA TYR A 114 -15.26 3.23 -15.85
C TYR A 114 -16.51 3.90 -16.44
N LEU A 115 -16.54 5.24 -16.51
CA LEU A 115 -17.61 5.97 -17.22
C LEU A 115 -17.66 5.58 -18.71
N GLU A 116 -16.50 5.47 -19.37
CA GLU A 116 -16.39 5.04 -20.77
C GLU A 116 -16.87 3.59 -20.98
N LYS A 117 -16.79 2.75 -19.95
CA LYS A 117 -17.35 1.39 -19.93
C LYS A 117 -18.86 1.37 -19.62
N GLY A 118 -19.51 2.54 -19.54
CA GLY A 118 -20.95 2.68 -19.31
C GLY A 118 -21.40 2.56 -17.87
N LYS A 119 -20.48 2.71 -16.90
CA LYS A 119 -20.83 2.79 -15.48
C LYS A 119 -21.47 4.14 -15.15
N THR A 120 -22.33 4.15 -14.14
CA THR A 120 -22.83 5.41 -13.56
C THR A 120 -21.70 6.16 -12.84
N GLU A 121 -21.89 7.45 -12.58
CA GLU A 121 -20.95 8.27 -11.82
C GLU A 121 -20.61 7.65 -10.45
N GLU A 122 -21.63 7.15 -9.74
CA GLU A 122 -21.47 6.55 -8.42
C GLU A 122 -20.71 5.21 -8.50
N GLU A 123 -21.06 4.33 -9.45
CA GLU A 123 -20.34 3.08 -9.69
C GLU A 123 -18.89 3.32 -10.12
N ALA A 124 -18.66 4.29 -11.01
CA ALA A 124 -17.34 4.62 -11.51
C ALA A 124 -16.44 5.17 -10.40
N ALA A 125 -16.97 6.05 -9.55
CA ALA A 125 -16.25 6.59 -8.40
C ALA A 125 -15.88 5.50 -7.39
N SER A 126 -16.81 4.60 -7.05
CA SER A 126 -16.55 3.49 -6.14
C SER A 126 -15.50 2.53 -6.69
N LEU A 127 -15.64 2.11 -7.95
CA LEU A 127 -14.69 1.18 -8.58
C LEU A 127 -13.30 1.81 -8.79
N ALA A 128 -13.25 3.13 -9.04
CA ALA A 128 -11.99 3.83 -9.14
C ALA A 128 -11.27 3.89 -7.79
N ALA A 129 -12.00 4.16 -6.70
CA ALA A 129 -11.45 4.25 -5.36
C ALA A 129 -10.87 2.91 -4.86
N ASP A 130 -11.33 1.77 -5.36
CA ASP A 130 -10.78 0.44 -5.03
C ASP A 130 -9.37 0.21 -5.63
N ILE A 131 -9.00 0.95 -6.69
CA ILE A 131 -7.73 0.79 -7.42
C ILE A 131 -6.82 1.99 -7.22
N GLN A 132 -7.40 3.18 -7.34
CA GLN A 132 -6.75 4.47 -7.16
C GLN A 132 -7.64 5.31 -6.23
N PRO A 133 -7.41 5.31 -4.93
CA PRO A 133 -8.21 6.11 -3.99
C PRO A 133 -8.12 7.60 -4.29
N PRO A 134 -9.13 8.41 -3.88
CA PRO A 134 -9.03 9.87 -3.89
C PRO A 134 -7.73 10.34 -3.21
N ALA A 135 -7.22 11.51 -3.60
CA ALA A 135 -5.90 11.98 -3.18
C ALA A 135 -5.72 11.99 -1.66
N GLU A 136 -6.74 12.41 -0.92
CA GLU A 136 -6.75 12.44 0.55
C GLU A 136 -6.82 11.06 1.21
N CYS A 137 -7.11 10.01 0.43
CA CYS A 137 -7.26 8.63 0.90
C CYS A 137 -6.14 7.70 0.40
N ASN A 138 -5.15 8.23 -0.31
CA ASN A 138 -4.11 7.47 -0.97
C ASN A 138 -2.78 7.62 -0.23
N ASP A 139 -2.27 6.51 0.32
CA ASP A 139 -1.08 6.44 1.17
C ASP A 139 0.24 6.77 0.46
N HIS A 140 0.28 6.76 -0.88
CA HIS A 140 1.44 7.26 -1.63
C HIS A 140 1.78 8.73 -1.33
N GLY A 141 0.85 9.50 -0.75
CA GLY A 141 1.11 10.85 -0.26
C GLY A 141 2.03 10.90 0.95
N THR A 142 2.16 9.83 1.72
CA THR A 142 3.07 9.77 2.89
C THR A 142 4.53 9.66 2.51
N GLY A 143 4.83 9.15 1.31
CA GLY A 143 6.18 8.75 0.91
C GLY A 143 6.64 7.41 1.49
N TYR A 144 5.86 6.78 2.37
CA TYR A 144 6.18 5.45 2.93
C TYR A 144 5.59 4.30 2.11
N ALA A 145 4.61 4.55 1.26
CA ALA A 145 4.04 3.54 0.38
C ALA A 145 4.91 3.31 -0.86
N ALA A 146 5.13 2.04 -1.19
CA ALA A 146 5.94 1.62 -2.31
C ALA A 146 5.29 0.42 -3.03
N ASP A 147 5.10 0.53 -4.34
CA ASP A 147 4.71 -0.61 -5.17
C ASP A 147 5.96 -1.29 -5.73
N ILE A 148 6.15 -2.56 -5.40
CA ILE A 148 7.35 -3.33 -5.75
C ILE A 148 6.96 -4.57 -6.53
N LEU A 149 7.60 -4.78 -7.65
CA LEU A 149 7.52 -5.99 -8.48
C LEU A 149 8.92 -6.59 -8.66
N SER A 150 9.07 -7.49 -9.61
CA SER A 150 10.37 -8.01 -10.01
C SER A 150 10.55 -7.95 -11.54
N THR A 151 11.80 -7.95 -12.00
CA THR A 151 12.09 -7.99 -13.43
C THR A 151 11.56 -9.25 -14.11
N ASP A 152 11.51 -10.36 -13.38
CA ASP A 152 11.05 -11.65 -13.91
C ASP A 152 9.51 -11.70 -14.01
N TYR A 153 8.81 -10.89 -13.22
CA TYR A 153 7.36 -10.78 -13.24
C TYR A 153 6.91 -9.33 -13.03
N PRO A 154 6.93 -8.49 -14.08
CA PRO A 154 6.62 -7.06 -13.97
C PRO A 154 5.12 -6.76 -14.06
N THR A 155 4.26 -7.72 -13.74
CA THR A 155 2.81 -7.60 -13.85
C THR A 155 2.17 -7.55 -12.47
N ARG A 156 1.31 -6.56 -12.25
CA ARG A 156 0.56 -6.38 -10.98
C ARG A 156 -0.74 -7.16 -11.03
N ASP A 157 -0.66 -8.46 -10.78
CA ASP A 157 -1.81 -9.35 -10.65
C ASP A 157 -1.53 -10.46 -9.60
N THR A 158 -2.49 -11.33 -9.39
CA THR A 158 -2.38 -12.43 -8.41
C THR A 158 -1.32 -13.49 -8.77
N GLY A 159 -0.77 -13.46 -9.99
CA GLY A 159 0.34 -14.35 -10.38
C GLY A 159 1.66 -13.96 -9.70
N PHE A 160 1.80 -12.70 -9.25
CA PHE A 160 2.99 -12.26 -8.53
C PHE A 160 3.21 -13.04 -7.23
N ASP A 161 2.14 -13.47 -6.54
CA ASP A 161 2.20 -14.24 -5.30
C ASP A 161 2.81 -15.66 -5.45
N THR A 162 2.99 -16.11 -6.68
CA THR A 162 3.66 -17.37 -7.03
C THR A 162 5.12 -17.21 -7.39
N THR A 163 5.65 -16.00 -7.34
CA THR A 163 7.02 -15.70 -7.74
C THR A 163 8.02 -15.85 -6.61
N ARG A 164 9.29 -16.06 -6.97
CA ARG A 164 10.39 -16.07 -6.01
C ARG A 164 10.56 -14.70 -5.32
N ALA A 165 10.23 -13.61 -6.01
CA ALA A 165 10.30 -12.28 -5.44
C ALA A 165 9.28 -12.04 -4.34
N TYR A 166 8.09 -12.64 -4.46
CA TYR A 166 7.07 -12.58 -3.42
C TYR A 166 7.43 -13.45 -2.20
N GLU A 167 8.05 -14.62 -2.44
CA GLU A 167 8.48 -15.51 -1.36
C GLU A 167 9.69 -14.96 -0.58
N TRP A 168 10.55 -14.15 -1.25
CA TRP A 168 11.74 -13.52 -0.67
C TRP A 168 11.35 -12.39 0.31
#